data_0d37dfbdd371eb9fd0eb45ec9f524ede
#
_entry.id   0d37dfbdd371eb9fd0eb45ec9f524ede
#
_cell.length_a   1.000
_cell.length_b   1.000
_cell.length_c   1.000
_cell.angle_alpha   90.00
_cell.angle_beta   90.00
_cell.angle_gamma   90.00
#
_symmetry.space_group_name_H-M   'P 1'
#
loop_
_entity.id
_entity.type
_entity.pdbx_description
1 polymer ?
#
loop_
_entity_poly.entity_id
_entity_poly.type
_entity_poly.pdbx_seq_one_letter_code
_entity_poly.pdbx_strand_id
1 'polypeptide(L)' 'MIKHINDPRYEALIKWLSNARKEQGLTLEQLGAAMDESHQFVNKVESCQRRLNVFEYYQYCEALKLDPREGFRFFES' A
#
# COMPACT_ATOMS: atom_id res chain seq x y z
N MET A 1 20.87 -10.48 -6.83
CA MET A 1 19.97 -9.76 -6.63
C MET A 1 19.00 -10.18 -5.69
N ILE A 2 18.60 -9.42 -4.97
CA ILE A 2 17.76 -9.77 -3.96
C ILE A 2 16.44 -9.19 -4.14
N LYS A 3 15.47 -9.96 -3.96
CA LYS A 3 14.24 -9.51 -3.99
C LYS A 3 13.68 -9.47 -2.73
N HIS A 4 13.49 -8.42 -2.11
CA HIS A 4 12.93 -8.35 -0.82
C HIS A 4 11.51 -7.88 -0.81
N ILE A 5 10.86 -8.11 -1.93
CA ILE A 5 9.47 -7.77 -1.99
C ILE A 5 8.67 -8.67 -1.07
N ASN A 6 9.25 -9.79 -0.65
CA ASN A 6 8.59 -10.71 0.27
C ASN A 6 9.07 -10.59 1.71
N ASP A 7 9.74 -9.51 2.05
CA ASP A 7 10.12 -9.27 3.43
C ASP A 7 8.85 -9.19 4.30
N PRO A 8 8.76 -9.95 5.38
CA PRO A 8 7.53 -9.98 6.20
C PRO A 8 7.12 -8.61 6.71
N ARG A 9 8.07 -7.72 6.96
CA ARG A 9 7.74 -6.38 7.43
C ARG A 9 7.09 -5.57 6.32
N TYR A 10 7.58 -5.70 5.10
CA TYR A 10 6.97 -5.04 3.97
C TYR A 10 5.57 -5.60 3.71
N GLU A 11 5.43 -6.93 3.81
CA GLU A 11 4.11 -7.53 3.61
C GLU A 11 3.12 -7.05 4.65
N ALA A 12 3.58 -6.87 5.90
CA ALA A 12 2.72 -6.36 6.95
C ALA A 12 2.26 -4.94 6.64
N LEU A 13 3.17 -4.12 6.13
CA LEU A 13 2.83 -2.76 5.71
C LEU A 13 1.77 -2.78 4.63
N ILE A 14 1.96 -3.62 3.62
CA ILE A 14 1.01 -3.69 2.51
C ILE A 14 -0.35 -4.20 3.02
N LYS A 15 -0.34 -5.16 3.94
CA LYS A 15 -1.58 -5.66 4.49
C LYS A 15 -2.34 -4.58 5.25
N TRP A 16 -1.60 -3.73 5.96
CA TRP A 16 -2.19 -2.60 6.67
C TRP A 16 -2.90 -1.66 5.70
N LEU A 17 -2.25 -1.37 4.57
CA LEU A 17 -2.87 -0.53 3.55
C LEU A 17 -4.10 -1.19 2.94
N SER A 18 -3.99 -2.47 2.61
CA SER A 18 -5.08 -3.22 2.01
C SER A 18 -6.28 -3.29 2.95
N ASN A 19 -6.02 -3.54 4.23
CA ASN A 19 -7.08 -3.61 5.22
C ASN A 19 -7.79 -2.27 5.36
N ALA A 20 -7.04 -1.17 5.34
CA ALA A 20 -7.64 0.15 5.43
C ALA A 20 -8.56 0.41 4.24
N ARG A 21 -8.12 0.00 3.04
CA ARG A 21 -8.98 0.14 1.87
C ARG A 21 -10.28 -0.63 2.05
N LYS A 22 -10.18 -1.87 2.49
CA LYS A 22 -11.34 -2.71 2.66
C LYS A 22 -12.29 -2.20 3.74
N GLU A 23 -11.72 -1.70 4.84
CA GLU A 23 -12.52 -1.16 5.91
C GLU A 23 -13.30 0.06 5.48
N GLN A 24 -12.75 0.81 4.53
CA GLN A 24 -13.44 1.98 4.01
C GLN A 24 -14.40 1.65 2.88
N GLY A 25 -14.48 0.37 2.51
CA GLY A 25 -15.39 -0.05 1.46
C GLY A 25 -14.96 0.34 0.06
N LEU A 26 -13.66 0.61 -0.13
CA LEU A 26 -13.18 1.03 -1.43
C LEU A 26 -12.77 -0.17 -2.27
N THR A 27 -13.17 -0.14 -3.55
CA THR A 27 -12.69 -1.14 -4.49
C THR A 27 -11.31 -0.77 -4.96
N LEU A 28 -10.65 -1.71 -5.64
CA LEU A 28 -9.35 -1.44 -6.24
C LEU A 28 -9.44 -0.26 -7.22
N GLU A 29 -10.53 -0.20 -7.98
CA GLU A 29 -10.71 0.88 -8.94
C GLU A 29 -10.90 2.21 -8.24
N GLN A 30 -11.65 2.22 -7.16
CA GLN A 30 -11.91 3.47 -6.46
C GLN A 30 -10.64 4.02 -5.83
N LEU A 31 -9.84 3.16 -5.22
CA LEU A 31 -8.59 3.62 -4.67
C LEU A 31 -7.64 4.07 -5.77
N GLY A 32 -7.57 3.33 -6.86
CA GLY A 32 -6.74 3.73 -7.98
C GLY A 32 -7.14 5.11 -8.50
N ALA A 33 -8.44 5.34 -8.65
CA ALA A 33 -8.91 6.63 -9.14
C ALA A 33 -8.52 7.75 -8.20
N ALA A 34 -8.56 7.52 -6.89
CA ALA A 34 -8.18 8.53 -5.91
C ALA A 34 -6.70 8.88 -6.02
N MET A 35 -5.89 7.96 -6.54
CA MET A 35 -4.46 8.16 -6.70
C MET A 35 -4.07 8.49 -8.14
N ASP A 36 -5.06 8.60 -9.03
CA ASP A 36 -4.82 8.80 -10.44
C ASP A 36 -4.02 7.63 -11.03
N GLU A 37 -4.38 6.42 -10.60
CA GLU A 37 -3.73 5.19 -11.04
C GLU A 37 -4.78 4.18 -11.45
N SER A 38 -4.35 3.14 -12.17
CA SER A 38 -5.27 2.10 -12.59
C SER A 38 -5.54 1.13 -11.45
N HIS A 39 -6.63 0.36 -11.58
CA HIS A 39 -6.91 -0.67 -10.58
C HIS A 39 -5.85 -1.77 -10.62
N GLN A 40 -5.21 -1.96 -11.77
CA GLN A 40 -4.14 -2.93 -11.88
C GLN A 40 -2.94 -2.54 -11.03
N PHE A 41 -2.67 -1.23 -10.97
CA PHE A 41 -1.59 -0.75 -10.11
C PHE A 41 -1.86 -1.15 -8.65
N VAL A 42 -3.08 -0.89 -8.18
CA VAL A 42 -3.43 -1.20 -6.80
C VAL A 42 -3.36 -2.70 -6.56
N ASN A 43 -3.87 -3.48 -7.51
CA ASN A 43 -3.85 -4.92 -7.36
C ASN A 43 -2.43 -5.46 -7.25
N LYS A 44 -1.52 -4.96 -8.07
CA LYS A 44 -0.14 -5.41 -8.03
C LYS A 44 0.56 -4.99 -6.75
N VAL A 45 0.24 -3.81 -6.24
CA VAL A 45 0.80 -3.38 -4.96
C VAL A 45 0.31 -4.27 -3.84
N GLU A 46 -0.99 -4.54 -3.79
CA GLU A 46 -1.56 -5.33 -2.69
C GLU A 46 -1.14 -6.79 -2.73
N SER A 47 -0.79 -7.28 -3.91
CA SER A 47 -0.31 -8.65 -4.04
C SER A 47 1.21 -8.73 -3.93
N CYS A 48 1.87 -7.63 -3.62
CA CYS A 48 3.32 -7.54 -3.47
C CYS A 48 4.06 -7.88 -4.76
N GLN A 49 3.43 -7.65 -5.89
CA GLN A 49 4.09 -7.80 -7.19
C GLN A 49 4.79 -6.53 -7.62
N ARG A 50 4.43 -5.41 -7.03
CA ARG A 50 5.02 -4.13 -7.34
C ARG A 50 5.32 -3.40 -6.05
N ARG A 51 6.55 -2.95 -5.92
CA ARG A 51 6.96 -2.26 -4.72
C ARG A 51 6.60 -0.79 -4.81
N LEU A 52 6.20 -0.19 -3.70
CA LEU A 52 5.92 1.23 -3.66
C LEU A 52 7.19 2.02 -3.44
N ASN A 53 7.35 3.12 -4.18
CA ASN A 53 8.38 4.07 -3.81
C ASN A 53 7.81 5.01 -2.74
N VAL A 54 8.66 5.88 -2.20
CA VAL A 54 8.26 6.72 -1.08
C VAL A 54 7.11 7.65 -1.44
N PHE A 55 7.15 8.23 -2.63
CA PHE A 55 6.10 9.14 -3.02
C PHE A 55 4.77 8.40 -3.23
N GLU A 56 4.84 7.22 -3.82
CA GLU A 56 3.64 6.41 -4.00
C GLU A 56 3.06 5.99 -2.66
N TYR A 57 3.91 5.66 -1.70
CA TYR A 57 3.45 5.32 -0.37
C TYR A 57 2.72 6.50 0.26
N TYR A 58 3.27 7.69 0.13
CA TYR A 58 2.63 8.90 0.63
C TYR A 58 1.26 9.10 -0.01
N GLN A 59 1.18 8.95 -1.33
CA GLN A 59 -0.09 9.11 -2.03
C GLN A 59 -1.11 8.07 -1.59
N TYR A 60 -0.65 6.85 -1.36
CA TYR A 60 -1.50 5.76 -0.90
C TYR A 60 -2.10 6.10 0.45
N CYS A 61 -1.25 6.55 1.37
CA CYS A 61 -1.73 6.92 2.69
C CYS A 61 -2.69 8.10 2.65
N GLU A 62 -2.41 9.06 1.79
CA GLU A 62 -3.28 10.22 1.66
C GLU A 62 -4.65 9.80 1.15
N ALA A 63 -4.68 8.93 0.16
CA ALA A 63 -5.94 8.46 -0.39
C ALA A 63 -6.76 7.69 0.63
N LEU A 64 -6.09 7.00 1.55
CA LEU A 64 -6.74 6.20 2.58
C LEU A 64 -6.89 6.95 3.90
N LYS A 65 -6.43 8.20 3.95
CA LYS A 65 -6.51 9.03 5.15
C LYS A 65 -5.76 8.41 6.31
N LEU A 66 -4.61 7.82 6.01
CA LEU A 66 -3.73 7.24 7.01
C LEU A 66 -2.53 8.15 7.23
N ASP A 67 -1.98 8.11 8.44
CA ASP A 67 -0.75 8.81 8.74
C ASP A 67 0.42 7.95 8.24
N PRO A 68 1.21 8.43 7.27
CA PRO A 68 2.30 7.61 6.75
C PRO A 68 3.30 7.17 7.81
N ARG A 69 3.43 7.96 8.87
CA ARG A 69 4.37 7.63 9.94
C ARG A 69 3.99 6.34 10.65
N GLU A 70 2.70 6.02 10.69
CA GLU A 70 2.25 4.81 11.37
C GLU A 70 2.73 3.54 10.68
N GLY A 71 2.87 3.59 9.37
CA GLY A 71 3.33 2.42 8.64
C GLY A 71 4.77 2.05 8.93
N PHE A 72 5.57 3.02 9.34
CA PHE A 72 6.97 2.72 9.60
C PHE A 72 7.15 1.85 10.85
N ARG A 73 6.11 1.72 11.67
CA ARG A 73 6.20 0.83 12.82
C ARG A 73 6.43 -0.62 12.44
N PHE A 74 6.02 -0.99 11.23
CA PHE A 74 6.22 -2.37 10.80
C PHE A 74 7.70 -2.70 10.59
N PHE A 75 8.55 -1.68 10.49
CA PHE A 75 9.98 -1.89 10.29
C PHE A 75 10.78 -1.74 11.59
N GLU A 76 10.11 -1.43 12.69
CA GLU A 76 10.76 -1.33 13.97
C GLU A 76 10.76 -2.71 14.62
N SER A 77 11.87 -3.09 15.19
CA SER A 77 11.91 -4.41 15.81
C SER A 77 11.73 -4.37 17.27
#